data_d0794abcae1df50130b08f743bf7bfcd
#
_entry.id   d0794abcae1df50130b08f743bf7bfcd
#
_cell.length_a   1.000
_cell.length_b   1.000
_cell.length_c   1.000
_cell.angle_alpha   90.00
_cell.angle_beta   90.00
_cell.angle_gamma   90.00
#
_symmetry.space_group_name_H-M   'P 1'
#
loop_
_entity.id
_entity.type
_entity.pdbx_description
1 polymer ?
#
loop_
_entity_poly.entity_id
_entity_poly.type
_entity_poly.pdbx_seq_one_letter_code
_entity_poly.pdbx_strand_id
1 'polypeptide(L)'
;MDFSNCNIGYGITGSFCTFAKTRKEVVQLTEMGANVIPIFSYQAQSCDTRFGSAKEFVEGICEITGNEGIKTMQQAEPIGPNNFLDIMVIAISTNDALGVNFKTIGGLMNMKNIYFVPFGQDNYKSKPNSMIAKMELLPDTIELAMRGKQIQPILVPNI
;
A
#
# COMPACT_ATOMS: atom_id res chain seq x y z
N MET A 1 8.24 -13.86 -10.64
CA MET A 1 8.72 -12.48 -10.48
C MET A 1 9.91 -12.49 -9.54
N ASP A 2 10.93 -11.72 -9.83
CA ASP A 2 12.13 -11.55 -9.01
C ASP A 2 12.31 -10.05 -8.76
N PHE A 3 12.26 -9.65 -7.50
CA PHE A 3 12.47 -8.27 -7.05
C PHE A 3 13.83 -8.10 -6.34
N SER A 4 14.76 -9.02 -6.55
CA SER A 4 16.14 -8.88 -6.07
C SER A 4 16.72 -7.54 -6.55
N ASN A 5 17.25 -6.75 -5.62
CA ASN A 5 17.75 -5.38 -5.84
C ASN A 5 16.67 -4.28 -5.96
N CYS A 6 15.40 -4.57 -5.69
CA CYS A 6 14.36 -3.53 -5.60
C CYS A 6 14.20 -3.06 -4.16
N ASN A 7 14.30 -1.74 -3.95
CA ASN A 7 13.90 -1.10 -2.70
C ASN A 7 12.44 -0.67 -2.82
N ILE A 8 11.59 -1.19 -1.95
CA ILE A 8 10.16 -0.89 -1.94
C ILE A 8 9.78 -0.19 -0.64
N GLY A 9 9.48 1.10 -0.69
CA GLY A 9 8.84 1.80 0.43
C GLY A 9 7.37 1.38 0.54
N TYR A 10 7.01 0.67 1.60
CA TYR A 10 5.66 0.17 1.81
C TYR A 10 4.90 1.03 2.83
N GLY A 11 4.09 1.97 2.34
CA GLY A 11 3.29 2.87 3.19
C GLY A 11 2.08 2.18 3.79
N ILE A 12 2.00 2.16 5.12
CA ILE A 12 0.91 1.54 5.89
C ILE A 12 0.11 2.63 6.61
N THR A 13 -1.17 2.74 6.29
CA THR A 13 -2.07 3.74 6.88
C THR A 13 -3.15 3.09 7.75
N GLY A 14 -4.08 3.87 8.29
CA GLY A 14 -5.07 3.45 9.29
C GLY A 14 -6.22 2.57 8.81
N SER A 15 -6.06 1.79 7.73
CA SER A 15 -7.05 0.79 7.31
C SER A 15 -6.88 -0.53 8.08
N PHE A 16 -7.18 -0.52 9.37
CA PHE A 16 -6.91 -1.61 10.30
C PHE A 16 -7.51 -2.97 9.89
N CYS A 17 -8.67 -2.97 9.26
CA CYS A 17 -9.32 -4.20 8.79
C CYS A 17 -8.55 -4.90 7.65
N THR A 18 -7.58 -4.22 7.03
CA THR A 18 -6.73 -4.77 5.98
C THR A 18 -5.36 -5.22 6.47
N PHE A 19 -5.01 -5.04 7.75
CA PHE A 19 -3.69 -5.37 8.30
C PHE A 19 -3.27 -6.82 8.07
N ALA A 20 -4.19 -7.77 8.21
CA ALA A 20 -3.90 -9.18 7.93
C ALA A 20 -3.55 -9.43 6.43
N LYS A 21 -4.19 -8.71 5.52
CA LYS A 21 -3.87 -8.75 4.07
C LYS A 21 -2.52 -8.09 3.83
N THR A 22 -2.31 -6.88 4.37
CA THR A 22 -1.03 -6.14 4.30
C THR A 22 0.15 -7.01 4.72
N ARG A 23 0.01 -7.74 5.84
CA ARG A 23 1.07 -8.65 6.31
C ARG A 23 1.41 -9.74 5.29
N LYS A 24 0.40 -10.35 4.65
CA LYS A 24 0.61 -11.37 3.61
C LYS A 24 1.36 -10.81 2.41
N GLU A 25 1.00 -9.60 1.97
CA GLU A 25 1.64 -8.95 0.84
C GLU A 25 3.10 -8.59 1.14
N VAL A 26 3.38 -8.11 2.35
CA VAL A 26 4.75 -7.81 2.78
C VAL A 26 5.60 -9.09 2.79
N VAL A 27 5.08 -10.21 3.34
CA VAL A 27 5.75 -11.52 3.27
C VAL A 27 6.05 -11.90 1.83
N GLN A 28 5.05 -11.83 0.95
CA GLN A 28 5.20 -12.20 -0.46
C GLN A 28 6.27 -11.36 -1.17
N LEU A 29 6.28 -10.04 -0.99
CA LEU A 29 7.29 -9.17 -1.59
C LEU A 29 8.70 -9.47 -1.09
N THR A 30 8.84 -9.76 0.21
CA THR A 30 10.13 -10.14 0.81
C THR A 30 10.61 -11.50 0.28
N GLU A 31 9.72 -12.50 0.16
CA GLU A 31 10.03 -13.80 -0.43
C GLU A 31 10.40 -13.71 -1.92
N MET A 32 9.89 -12.70 -2.63
CA MET A 32 10.27 -12.38 -4.01
C MET A 32 11.59 -11.61 -4.12
N GLY A 33 12.30 -11.41 -3.02
CA GLY A 33 13.63 -10.81 -2.95
C GLY A 33 13.66 -9.29 -2.78
N ALA A 34 12.51 -8.62 -2.62
CA ALA A 34 12.47 -7.17 -2.42
C ALA A 34 13.04 -6.77 -1.05
N ASN A 35 13.80 -5.68 -1.01
CA ASN A 35 14.11 -4.96 0.22
C ASN A 35 12.91 -4.05 0.56
N VAL A 36 12.00 -4.55 1.39
CA VAL A 36 10.79 -3.82 1.78
C VAL A 36 11.08 -2.95 2.99
N ILE A 37 10.87 -1.64 2.85
CA ILE A 37 11.05 -0.64 3.92
C ILE A 37 9.66 -0.17 4.35
N PRO A 38 9.16 -0.61 5.52
CA PRO A 38 7.84 -0.22 5.99
C PRO A 38 7.83 1.24 6.44
N ILE A 39 6.77 1.96 6.06
CA ILE A 39 6.53 3.37 6.42
C ILE A 39 5.17 3.45 7.12
N PHE A 40 5.16 3.74 8.40
CA PHE A 40 3.95 3.72 9.22
C PHE A 40 3.37 5.13 9.40
N SER A 41 2.08 5.30 9.09
CA SER A 41 1.36 6.50 9.53
C SER A 41 1.23 6.51 11.06
N TYR A 42 0.99 7.70 11.64
CA TYR A 42 0.75 7.83 13.08
C TYR A 42 -0.34 6.88 13.58
N GLN A 43 -1.46 6.77 12.88
CA GLN A 43 -2.57 5.89 13.26
C GLN A 43 -2.16 4.41 13.25
N ALA A 44 -1.43 3.98 12.24
CA ALA A 44 -1.03 2.58 12.10
C ALA A 44 -0.08 2.11 13.21
N GLN A 45 0.74 3.02 13.76
CA GLN A 45 1.75 2.69 14.77
C GLN A 45 1.32 2.96 16.22
N SER A 46 0.21 3.69 16.45
CA SER A 46 -0.18 4.14 17.79
C SER A 46 -1.59 3.76 18.22
N CYS A 47 -2.45 3.29 17.32
CA CYS A 47 -3.84 3.00 17.66
C CYS A 47 -4.12 1.50 17.78
N ASP A 48 -4.38 1.02 18.99
CA ASP A 48 -4.92 -0.31 19.20
C ASP A 48 -6.38 -0.37 18.75
N THR A 49 -6.78 -1.47 18.17
CA THR A 49 -8.12 -1.67 17.64
C THR A 49 -8.61 -3.09 17.93
N ARG A 50 -9.88 -3.36 17.62
CA ARG A 50 -10.44 -4.72 17.66
C ARG A 50 -9.71 -5.73 16.75
N PHE A 51 -8.85 -5.26 15.85
CA PHE A 51 -8.09 -6.10 14.92
C PHE A 51 -6.69 -6.45 15.42
N GLY A 52 -6.28 -5.90 16.55
CA GLY A 52 -5.00 -6.16 17.21
C GLY A 52 -4.32 -4.91 17.78
N SER A 53 -3.19 -5.15 18.42
CA SER A 53 -2.32 -4.11 18.95
C SER A 53 -1.48 -3.49 17.85
N ALA A 54 -1.36 -2.16 17.86
CA ALA A 54 -0.49 -1.43 16.94
C ALA A 54 0.98 -1.86 17.10
N LYS A 55 1.42 -2.06 18.35
CA LYS A 55 2.78 -2.49 18.66
C LYS A 55 3.10 -3.84 18.02
N GLU A 56 2.26 -4.86 18.26
CA GLU A 56 2.46 -6.21 17.70
C GLU A 56 2.44 -6.20 16.17
N PHE A 57 1.60 -5.39 15.58
CA PHE A 57 1.54 -5.25 14.13
C PHE A 57 2.83 -4.64 13.56
N VAL A 58 3.30 -3.53 14.15
CA VAL A 58 4.55 -2.86 13.73
C VAL A 58 5.75 -3.78 13.90
N GLU A 59 5.90 -4.41 15.07
CA GLU A 59 6.98 -5.35 15.35
C GLU A 59 6.97 -6.52 14.36
N GLY A 60 5.81 -7.13 14.12
CA GLY A 60 5.68 -8.24 13.17
C GLY A 60 5.98 -7.87 11.71
N ILE A 61 5.69 -6.64 11.27
CA ILE A 61 6.09 -6.17 9.93
C ILE A 61 7.61 -5.93 9.88
N CYS A 62 8.19 -5.33 10.92
CA CYS A 62 9.64 -5.10 11.00
C CYS A 62 10.42 -6.42 11.01
N GLU A 63 9.95 -7.45 11.73
CA GLU A 63 10.54 -8.79 11.71
C GLU A 63 10.53 -9.43 10.32
N ILE A 64 9.39 -9.36 9.59
CA ILE A 64 9.25 -9.92 8.25
C ILE A 64 10.23 -9.24 7.27
N THR A 65 10.34 -7.92 7.35
CA THR A 65 11.14 -7.14 6.39
C THR A 65 12.63 -7.06 6.75
N GLY A 66 12.99 -7.36 7.99
CA GLY A 66 14.33 -7.10 8.53
C GLY A 66 14.69 -5.62 8.66
N ASN A 67 13.73 -4.71 8.54
CA ASN A 67 13.89 -3.25 8.59
C ASN A 67 13.18 -2.66 9.80
N GLU A 68 13.77 -1.66 10.46
CA GLU A 68 13.16 -0.97 11.62
C GLU A 68 11.89 -0.17 11.27
N GLY A 69 11.74 0.16 9.99
CA GLY A 69 10.64 0.95 9.48
C GLY A 69 10.76 2.45 9.77
N ILE A 70 10.05 3.24 8.97
CA ILE A 70 9.99 4.69 9.07
C ILE A 70 8.72 5.06 9.83
N LYS A 71 8.87 5.80 10.92
CA LYS A 71 7.79 6.15 11.86
C LYS A 71 7.59 7.66 12.04
N THR A 72 8.55 8.47 11.59
CA THR A 72 8.52 9.92 11.72
C THR A 72 8.87 10.62 10.41
N MET A 73 8.49 11.90 10.30
CA MET A 73 8.84 12.72 9.14
C MET A 73 10.35 12.87 8.98
N GLN A 74 11.09 12.99 10.09
CA GLN A 74 12.55 13.10 10.08
C GLN A 74 13.22 11.86 9.50
N GLN A 75 12.67 10.67 9.81
CA GLN A 75 13.16 9.41 9.23
C GLN A 75 12.80 9.27 7.74
N ALA A 76 11.72 9.92 7.29
CA ALA A 76 11.29 9.90 5.90
C ALA A 76 12.06 10.92 5.02
N GLU A 77 12.63 11.97 5.62
CA GLU A 77 13.31 13.05 4.89
C GLU A 77 14.38 12.58 3.89
N PRO A 78 15.24 11.59 4.20
CA PRO A 78 16.26 11.11 3.28
C PRO A 78 15.73 10.43 2.01
N ILE A 79 14.44 10.04 1.97
CA ILE A 79 13.87 9.33 0.81
C ILE A 79 13.83 10.25 -0.41
N GLY A 80 13.39 11.52 -0.24
CA GLY A 80 13.21 12.46 -1.33
C GLY A 80 14.50 12.85 -2.04
N PRO A 81 15.53 13.37 -1.34
CA PRO A 81 16.77 13.85 -1.96
C PRO A 81 17.58 12.75 -2.65
N ASN A 82 17.46 11.51 -2.22
CA ASN A 82 18.27 10.40 -2.69
C ASN A 82 17.64 9.59 -3.84
N ASN A 83 16.52 10.06 -4.42
CA ASN A 83 15.78 9.35 -5.47
C ASN A 83 15.51 7.87 -5.11
N PHE A 84 15.15 7.64 -3.86
CA PHE A 84 15.01 6.30 -3.30
C PHE A 84 13.83 5.52 -3.90
N LEU A 85 12.83 6.24 -4.42
CA LEU A 85 11.61 5.68 -5.02
C LEU A 85 11.33 6.33 -6.37
N ASP A 86 11.47 5.54 -7.44
CA ASP A 86 11.18 6.00 -8.81
C ASP A 86 9.68 5.97 -9.15
N ILE A 87 8.93 5.13 -8.47
CA ILE A 87 7.50 4.90 -8.70
C ILE A 87 6.73 4.87 -7.37
N MET A 88 5.44 5.23 -7.44
CA MET A 88 4.50 5.06 -6.35
C MET A 88 3.38 4.12 -6.78
N VAL A 89 3.13 3.07 -6.02
CA VAL A 89 1.98 2.18 -6.19
C VAL A 89 0.99 2.39 -5.05
N ILE A 90 -0.26 2.69 -5.39
CA ILE A 90 -1.32 3.00 -4.42
C ILE A 90 -2.34 1.86 -4.39
N ALA A 91 -2.55 1.29 -3.21
CA ALA A 91 -3.62 0.36 -2.93
C ALA A 91 -4.73 1.07 -2.13
N ILE A 92 -5.88 1.30 -2.77
CA ILE A 92 -7.00 2.01 -2.14
C ILE A 92 -7.71 1.10 -1.14
N SER A 93 -7.97 1.61 0.07
CA SER A 93 -8.87 0.99 1.04
C SER A 93 -9.53 2.07 1.88
N THR A 94 -10.69 2.56 1.45
CA THR A 94 -11.38 3.65 2.14
C THR A 94 -12.89 3.58 1.93
N ASN A 95 -13.65 4.06 2.92
CA ASN A 95 -15.11 4.15 2.84
C ASN A 95 -15.61 5.37 2.06
N ASP A 96 -14.72 6.25 1.60
CA ASP A 96 -15.07 7.53 0.95
C ASP A 96 -14.38 7.74 -0.41
N ALA A 97 -14.00 6.66 -1.08
CA ALA A 97 -13.34 6.76 -2.38
C ALA A 97 -14.22 7.36 -3.48
N LEU A 98 -15.52 7.05 -3.47
CA LEU A 98 -16.51 7.60 -4.42
C LEU A 98 -17.13 8.92 -3.94
N GLY A 99 -16.75 9.39 -2.75
CA GLY A 99 -17.12 10.69 -2.18
C GLY A 99 -16.07 11.76 -2.47
N VAL A 100 -15.65 12.46 -1.41
CA VAL A 100 -14.68 13.57 -1.49
C VAL A 100 -13.34 13.13 -2.09
N ASN A 101 -12.90 11.91 -1.80
CA ASN A 101 -11.62 11.39 -2.27
C ASN A 101 -11.60 11.02 -3.77
N PHE A 102 -12.76 10.96 -4.45
CA PHE A 102 -12.81 10.61 -5.88
C PHE A 102 -12.01 11.57 -6.76
N LYS A 103 -12.10 12.87 -6.46
CA LYS A 103 -11.31 13.90 -7.14
C LYS A 103 -9.80 13.69 -6.95
N THR A 104 -9.39 13.34 -5.73
CA THR A 104 -7.97 13.09 -5.41
C THR A 104 -7.46 11.86 -6.16
N ILE A 105 -8.21 10.77 -6.15
CA ILE A 105 -7.88 9.54 -6.89
C ILE A 105 -7.75 9.85 -8.39
N GLY A 106 -8.74 10.50 -8.98
CA GLY A 106 -8.70 10.89 -10.40
C GLY A 106 -7.54 11.79 -10.76
N GLY A 107 -7.18 12.74 -9.88
CA GLY A 107 -5.99 13.58 -10.03
C GLY A 107 -4.69 12.77 -10.04
N LEU A 108 -4.53 11.87 -9.07
CA LEU A 108 -3.34 11.03 -8.93
C LEU A 108 -3.18 10.04 -10.09
N MET A 109 -4.28 9.50 -10.64
CA MET A 109 -4.24 8.59 -11.79
C MET A 109 -3.68 9.22 -13.08
N ASN A 110 -3.65 10.56 -13.15
CA ASN A 110 -3.06 11.29 -14.28
C ASN A 110 -1.61 11.73 -14.03
N MET A 111 -1.07 11.46 -12.85
CA MET A 111 0.31 11.83 -12.52
C MET A 111 1.30 10.80 -13.03
N LYS A 112 2.44 11.28 -13.53
CA LYS A 112 3.55 10.41 -13.95
C LYS A 112 4.09 9.64 -12.74
N ASN A 113 4.45 8.37 -12.96
CA ASN A 113 5.06 7.48 -11.98
C ASN A 113 4.16 7.13 -10.77
N ILE A 114 2.85 7.37 -10.87
CA ILE A 114 1.85 6.91 -9.90
C ILE A 114 0.98 5.84 -10.55
N TYR A 115 0.90 4.70 -9.91
CA TYR A 115 0.16 3.52 -10.38
C TYR A 115 -0.78 3.03 -9.29
N PHE A 116 -1.86 2.39 -9.70
CA PHE A 116 -2.86 1.89 -8.77
C PHE A 116 -2.97 0.38 -8.85
N VAL A 117 -3.02 -0.28 -7.71
CA VAL A 117 -3.50 -1.66 -7.63
C VAL A 117 -4.95 -1.67 -8.08
N PRO A 118 -5.37 -2.57 -8.97
CA PRO A 118 -6.77 -2.67 -9.39
C PRO A 118 -7.72 -2.71 -8.20
N PHE A 119 -8.82 -1.97 -8.27
CA PHE A 119 -9.73 -1.81 -7.16
C PHE A 119 -11.19 -1.88 -7.62
N GLY A 120 -12.06 -2.17 -6.69
CA GLY A 120 -13.48 -2.22 -6.91
C GLY A 120 -14.26 -1.69 -5.73
N GLN A 121 -15.59 -1.53 -5.92
CA GLN A 121 -16.47 -1.13 -4.83
C GLN A 121 -16.54 -2.27 -3.80
N ASP A 122 -16.41 -1.95 -2.52
CA ASP A 122 -16.53 -2.90 -1.40
C ASP A 122 -18.01 -3.32 -1.21
N ASN A 123 -18.60 -3.16 -0.09
CA ASN A 123 -20.00 -3.45 0.14
C ASN A 123 -20.87 -2.24 -0.25
N TYR A 124 -21.40 -2.23 -1.48
CA TYR A 124 -22.20 -1.12 -2.01
C TYR A 124 -23.52 -0.89 -1.25
N LYS A 125 -24.03 -1.90 -0.53
CA LYS A 125 -25.25 -1.76 0.28
C LYS A 125 -25.01 -1.03 1.60
N SER A 126 -23.97 -1.42 2.34
CA SER A 126 -23.67 -0.84 3.66
C SER A 126 -22.64 0.29 3.60
N LYS A 127 -21.84 0.37 2.53
CA LYS A 127 -20.77 1.35 2.33
C LYS A 127 -20.74 1.83 0.89
N PRO A 128 -21.74 2.63 0.46
CA PRO A 128 -21.96 2.94 -0.96
C PRO A 128 -20.79 3.71 -1.62
N ASN A 129 -19.96 4.40 -0.84
CA ASN A 129 -18.81 5.16 -1.34
C ASN A 129 -17.47 4.45 -1.16
N SER A 130 -17.46 3.22 -0.63
CA SER A 130 -16.22 2.52 -0.35
C SER A 130 -15.59 1.90 -1.59
N MET A 131 -14.25 1.93 -1.65
CA MET A 131 -13.47 1.19 -2.63
C MET A 131 -12.36 0.44 -1.90
N ILE A 132 -12.02 -0.74 -2.43
CA ILE A 132 -10.95 -1.59 -1.90
C ILE A 132 -10.10 -2.15 -3.03
N ALA A 133 -8.80 -2.15 -2.84
CA ALA A 133 -7.85 -2.74 -3.78
C ALA A 133 -7.87 -4.27 -3.71
N LYS A 134 -7.64 -4.88 -4.85
CA LYS A 134 -7.35 -6.32 -5.00
C LYS A 134 -5.88 -6.56 -4.67
N MET A 135 -5.59 -6.73 -3.38
CA MET A 135 -4.21 -6.80 -2.88
C MET A 135 -3.40 -7.94 -3.53
N GLU A 136 -4.04 -9.03 -3.91
CA GLU A 136 -3.41 -10.13 -4.65
C GLU A 136 -2.78 -9.72 -5.99
N LEU A 137 -3.16 -8.56 -6.53
CA LEU A 137 -2.58 -7.99 -7.75
C LEU A 137 -1.44 -6.98 -7.48
N LEU A 138 -1.05 -6.80 -6.21
CA LEU A 138 0.01 -5.86 -5.85
C LEU A 138 1.36 -6.21 -6.50
N PRO A 139 1.85 -7.48 -6.47
CA PRO A 139 3.12 -7.83 -7.10
C PRO A 139 3.12 -7.56 -8.62
N ASP A 140 2.04 -7.95 -9.33
CA ASP A 140 1.89 -7.72 -10.76
C ASP A 140 1.84 -6.22 -11.09
N THR A 141 1.18 -5.44 -10.22
CA THR A 141 1.11 -3.98 -10.35
C THR A 141 2.50 -3.36 -10.22
N ILE A 142 3.30 -3.78 -9.24
CA ILE A 142 4.66 -3.28 -9.03
C ILE A 142 5.52 -3.62 -10.26
N GLU A 143 5.47 -4.87 -10.76
CA GLU A 143 6.24 -5.28 -11.93
C GLU A 143 5.93 -4.43 -13.17
N LEU A 144 4.64 -4.19 -13.44
CA LEU A 144 4.22 -3.36 -14.56
C LEU A 144 4.57 -1.88 -14.35
N ALA A 145 4.43 -1.37 -13.14
CA ALA A 145 4.79 0.00 -12.77
C ALA A 145 6.28 0.27 -13.00
N MET A 146 7.18 -0.66 -12.66
CA MET A 146 8.61 -0.57 -12.96
C MET A 146 8.91 -0.47 -14.46
N ARG A 147 7.99 -0.95 -15.30
CA ARG A 147 8.05 -0.82 -16.77
C ARG A 147 7.29 0.40 -17.29
N GLY A 148 6.85 1.30 -16.41
CA GLY A 148 6.07 2.50 -16.77
C GLY A 148 4.64 2.21 -17.22
N LYS A 149 4.04 1.09 -16.80
CA LYS A 149 2.71 0.66 -17.27
C LYS A 149 1.74 0.48 -16.09
N GLN A 150 0.53 1.03 -16.24
CA GLN A 150 -0.60 0.74 -15.35
C GLN A 150 -1.21 -0.61 -15.71
N ILE A 151 -1.34 -1.51 -14.72
CA ILE A 151 -2.07 -2.78 -14.90
C ILE A 151 -3.54 -2.53 -15.28
N GLN A 152 -4.07 -3.36 -16.17
CA GLN A 152 -5.45 -3.28 -16.63
C GLN A 152 -6.16 -4.64 -16.51
N PRO A 153 -7.46 -4.68 -16.26
CA PRO A 153 -8.35 -3.53 -15.99
C PRO A 153 -8.09 -2.92 -14.62
N ILE A 154 -8.19 -1.59 -14.52
CA ILE A 154 -8.02 -0.87 -13.23
C ILE A 154 -9.24 -1.01 -12.32
N LEU A 155 -10.43 -1.06 -12.90
CA LEU A 155 -11.67 -1.33 -12.17
C LEU A 155 -12.03 -2.80 -12.30
N VAL A 156 -12.12 -3.46 -11.16
CA VAL A 156 -12.43 -4.90 -11.08
C VAL A 156 -13.61 -5.13 -10.15
N PRO A 157 -14.48 -6.12 -10.44
CA PRO A 157 -15.57 -6.46 -9.53
C PRO A 157 -14.99 -6.98 -8.21
N ASN A 158 -15.61 -6.57 -7.12
CA ASN A 158 -15.33 -7.13 -5.82
C ASN A 158 -16.31 -8.28 -5.60
N ILE A 159 -15.87 -9.50 -5.92
CA ILE A 159 -16.65 -10.72 -5.73
C ILE A 159 -16.29 -11.34 -4.40
#